data_656ed70011c2b0e671f63b3873aee166
#
_entry.id   656ed70011c2b0e671f63b3873aee166
#
_cell.length_a   1.000
_cell.length_b   1.000
_cell.length_c   1.000
_cell.angle_alpha   90.00
_cell.angle_beta   90.00
_cell.angle_gamma   90.00
#
_symmetry.space_group_name_H-M   'P 1'
#
loop_
_entity.id
_entity.type
_entity.pdbx_description
1 polymer ?
#
loop_
_entity_poly.entity_id
_entity_poly.type
_entity_poly.pdbx_seq_one_letter_code
_entity_poly.pdbx_strand_id
1 'polypeptide(L)'
;MVDVVQLVEHRIVVPSVVGSSPIIHPLALPEFSGGIFFAIFAKTLIEMKKLVVIDACIRGEESRTRRIAEPIIETLSQRYEIIRYDLTKMDIAPLTPATYAERAAGNVPAWALEAAKTVAEADRIVVVAPFWDMSFPAVVKVFFEHLSLFDVTFTDNGRTCVGLCKCEKVMYITTRGMNIPTGDSREQGTSYLQALSRLWDLGTVLTVAAWNMDYSTPEEIEEKIESTTRFGVRLATSF
;
A
#
# COMPACT_ATOMS: atom_id res chain seq x y z
N MET A 1 -40.08 -28.89 -14.51
CA MET A 1 -40.59 -28.65 -13.15
C MET A 1 -39.74 -27.53 -12.58
N VAL A 2 -40.30 -26.35 -12.56
CA VAL A 2 -39.64 -25.11 -12.20
C VAL A 2 -40.06 -24.79 -10.78
N ASP A 3 -39.12 -24.75 -9.82
CA ASP A 3 -39.42 -24.26 -8.49
C ASP A 3 -38.89 -22.81 -8.32
N VAL A 4 -39.85 -21.95 -8.08
CA VAL A 4 -39.69 -20.51 -7.82
C VAL A 4 -39.34 -20.35 -6.33
N VAL A 5 -38.20 -19.74 -6.02
CA VAL A 5 -37.88 -19.34 -4.65
C VAL A 5 -38.34 -17.91 -4.44
N GLN A 6 -39.25 -17.76 -3.48
CA GLN A 6 -39.91 -16.50 -3.07
C GLN A 6 -38.94 -15.60 -2.30
N LEU A 7 -38.85 -14.35 -2.73
CA LEU A 7 -38.24 -13.25 -1.97
C LEU A 7 -39.14 -12.89 -0.77
N VAL A 8 -38.59 -12.88 0.44
CA VAL A 8 -39.25 -12.39 1.64
C VAL A 8 -38.73 -10.98 1.95
N GLU A 9 -39.57 -9.99 1.66
CA GLU A 9 -39.37 -8.62 2.13
C GLU A 9 -39.73 -8.49 3.61
N HIS A 10 -38.73 -8.10 4.43
CA HIS A 10 -39.02 -7.68 5.81
C HIS A 10 -39.33 -6.18 5.85
N ARG A 11 -40.61 -5.87 5.98
CA ARG A 11 -41.12 -4.54 6.36
C ARG A 11 -40.84 -4.30 7.86
N ILE A 12 -40.06 -3.26 8.15
CA ILE A 12 -39.92 -2.73 9.50
C ILE A 12 -41.12 -1.83 9.79
N VAL A 13 -41.94 -2.19 10.77
CA VAL A 13 -43.05 -1.38 11.28
C VAL A 13 -42.53 -0.48 12.40
N VAL A 14 -42.60 0.84 12.22
CA VAL A 14 -42.30 1.83 13.26
C VAL A 14 -43.60 2.16 14.02
N PRO A 15 -43.65 2.02 15.36
CA PRO A 15 -44.80 2.43 16.14
C PRO A 15 -44.87 3.97 16.26
N SER A 16 -45.99 4.55 15.91
CA SER A 16 -46.33 5.95 16.18
C SER A 16 -46.79 6.09 17.63
N VAL A 17 -46.11 6.94 18.40
CA VAL A 17 -46.56 7.37 19.72
C VAL A 17 -47.17 8.76 19.60
N VAL A 18 -48.46 8.84 19.91
CA VAL A 18 -49.21 10.12 20.07
C VAL A 18 -49.12 10.51 21.56
N GLY A 19 -48.66 11.72 21.83
CA GLY A 19 -48.66 12.22 23.21
C GLY A 19 -48.26 13.70 23.30
N SER A 20 -49.28 14.55 23.42
CA SER A 20 -49.44 15.87 24.09
C SER A 20 -48.24 16.85 24.09
N SER A 21 -48.50 18.00 23.44
CA SER A 21 -47.72 19.23 23.46
C SER A 21 -47.80 19.97 24.81
N PRO A 22 -46.69 20.59 25.26
CA PRO A 22 -46.76 21.85 26.02
C PRO A 22 -46.35 23.02 25.12
N ILE A 23 -47.15 24.08 25.19
CA ILE A 23 -46.91 25.38 24.57
C ILE A 23 -45.75 26.05 25.32
N ILE A 24 -44.65 26.34 24.63
CA ILE A 24 -43.59 27.21 25.12
C ILE A 24 -43.43 28.37 24.11
N HIS A 25 -43.53 29.61 24.63
CA HIS A 25 -43.30 30.85 23.90
C HIS A 25 -41.93 30.90 23.22
N PRO A 26 -41.82 31.49 22.03
CA PRO A 26 -40.53 31.63 21.37
C PRO A 26 -39.71 32.76 22.01
N LEU A 27 -38.64 32.38 22.71
CA LEU A 27 -37.54 33.30 22.97
C LEU A 27 -36.71 33.39 21.68
N ALA A 28 -36.58 34.62 21.18
CA ALA A 28 -35.75 34.93 20.02
C ALA A 28 -34.30 34.54 20.31
N LEU A 29 -33.82 33.53 19.61
CA LEU A 29 -32.38 33.21 19.55
C LEU A 29 -31.70 34.11 18.50
N PRO A 30 -30.50 34.64 18.75
CA PRO A 30 -29.77 35.41 17.74
C PRO A 30 -29.47 34.55 16.53
N GLU A 31 -29.67 35.10 15.33
CA GLU A 31 -29.27 34.51 14.06
C GLU A 31 -27.75 34.35 14.05
N PHE A 32 -27.25 33.17 14.44
CA PHE A 32 -25.91 32.77 14.15
C PHE A 32 -25.82 32.34 12.68
N SER A 33 -25.11 33.14 11.88
CA SER A 33 -24.71 32.84 10.51
C SER A 33 -23.74 31.62 10.46
N GLY A 34 -24.24 30.45 10.91
CA GLY A 34 -23.48 29.21 11.03
C GLY A 34 -23.30 28.46 9.73
N GLY A 35 -23.87 28.92 8.62
CA GLY A 35 -23.79 28.21 7.33
C GLY A 35 -22.38 28.15 6.72
N ILE A 36 -21.53 29.14 7.01
CA ILE A 36 -20.16 29.19 6.47
C ILE A 36 -19.21 28.29 7.26
N PHE A 37 -19.38 28.20 8.60
CA PHE A 37 -18.55 27.34 9.44
C PHE A 37 -18.82 25.85 9.22
N PHE A 38 -20.07 25.44 9.01
CA PHE A 38 -20.40 24.05 8.68
C PHE A 38 -19.96 23.68 7.27
N ALA A 39 -19.98 24.60 6.31
CA ALA A 39 -19.48 24.37 4.97
C ALA A 39 -17.94 24.27 4.93
N ILE A 40 -17.23 24.96 5.79
CA ILE A 40 -15.76 24.86 5.93
C ILE A 40 -15.39 23.55 6.62
N PHE A 41 -16.12 23.09 7.65
CA PHE A 41 -15.87 21.82 8.31
C PHE A 41 -16.27 20.60 7.46
N ALA A 42 -17.34 20.70 6.66
CA ALA A 42 -17.74 19.64 5.72
C ALA A 42 -16.83 19.56 4.48
N LYS A 43 -16.02 20.59 4.21
CA LYS A 43 -15.10 20.61 3.07
C LYS A 43 -13.70 20.08 3.41
N THR A 44 -13.45 19.64 4.65
CA THR A 44 -12.12 19.24 5.13
C THR A 44 -12.03 17.76 5.54
N LEU A 45 -12.96 16.93 5.11
CA LEU A 45 -12.73 15.49 4.99
C LEU A 45 -12.26 15.20 3.56
N ILE A 46 -11.15 15.80 3.15
CA ILE A 46 -10.37 15.27 2.04
C ILE A 46 -9.79 13.96 2.59
N GLU A 47 -10.40 12.85 2.22
CA GLU A 47 -9.85 11.53 2.50
C GLU A 47 -8.40 11.52 1.98
N MET A 48 -7.44 11.43 2.91
CA MET A 48 -6.03 11.43 2.52
C MET A 48 -5.79 10.20 1.64
N LYS A 49 -5.08 10.41 0.54
CA LYS A 49 -4.63 9.30 -0.31
C LYS A 49 -3.79 8.33 0.50
N LYS A 50 -3.91 7.03 0.22
CA LYS A 50 -3.21 5.96 0.94
C LYS A 50 -1.90 5.60 0.28
N LEU A 51 -0.85 5.53 1.07
CA LEU A 51 0.46 5.03 0.65
C LEU A 51 0.85 3.81 1.47
N VAL A 52 1.03 2.68 0.80
CA VAL A 52 1.53 1.46 1.43
C VAL A 52 3.05 1.42 1.37
N VAL A 53 3.70 1.25 2.52
CA VAL A 53 5.14 1.01 2.64
C VAL A 53 5.38 -0.45 2.98
N ILE A 54 6.13 -1.16 2.14
CA ILE A 54 6.55 -2.56 2.33
C ILE A 54 8.03 -2.54 2.68
N ASP A 55 8.36 -2.77 3.94
CA ASP A 55 9.73 -2.65 4.47
C ASP A 55 10.32 -4.03 4.77
N ALA A 56 11.43 -4.36 4.11
CA ALA A 56 12.17 -5.62 4.28
C ALA A 56 13.62 -5.39 4.75
N CYS A 57 13.87 -4.30 5.47
CA CYS A 57 15.21 -3.94 5.96
C CYS A 57 15.56 -4.70 7.24
N ILE A 58 16.03 -5.94 7.10
CA ILE A 58 16.33 -6.87 8.21
C ILE A 58 17.34 -6.28 9.21
N ARG A 59 18.27 -5.42 8.78
CA ARG A 59 19.25 -4.79 9.66
C ARG A 59 18.70 -3.63 10.49
N GLY A 60 17.39 -3.37 10.44
CA GLY A 60 16.75 -2.32 11.21
C GLY A 60 17.37 -0.94 10.95
N GLU A 61 17.73 -0.22 12.01
CA GLU A 61 18.32 1.12 11.96
C GLU A 61 19.71 1.17 11.29
N GLU A 62 20.43 0.05 11.26
CA GLU A 62 21.72 -0.05 10.56
C GLU A 62 21.56 -0.25 9.03
N SER A 63 20.35 -0.36 8.54
CA SER A 63 20.09 -0.54 7.12
C SER A 63 20.36 0.73 6.32
N ARG A 64 21.36 0.68 5.43
CA ARG A 64 21.63 1.77 4.48
C ARG A 64 20.39 2.09 3.61
N THR A 65 19.62 1.07 3.25
CA THR A 65 18.38 1.24 2.48
C THR A 65 17.32 1.99 3.28
N ARG A 66 17.13 1.65 4.56
CA ARG A 66 16.19 2.34 5.45
C ARG A 66 16.60 3.80 5.67
N ARG A 67 17.88 4.07 5.87
CA ARG A 67 18.42 5.43 6.02
C ARG A 67 18.11 6.33 4.82
N ILE A 68 18.09 5.78 3.60
CA ILE A 68 17.64 6.51 2.39
C ILE A 68 16.13 6.66 2.40
N ALA A 69 15.37 5.63 2.80
CA ALA A 69 13.93 5.58 2.67
C ALA A 69 13.18 6.49 3.64
N GLU A 70 13.62 6.58 4.92
CA GLU A 70 12.86 7.30 5.95
C GLU A 70 12.63 8.79 5.60
N PRO A 71 13.62 9.59 5.15
CA PRO A 71 13.36 10.99 4.78
C PRO A 71 12.43 11.12 3.54
N ILE A 72 12.44 10.13 2.65
CA ILE A 72 11.54 10.09 1.50
C ILE A 72 10.11 9.83 1.96
N ILE A 73 9.93 8.85 2.86
CA ILE A 73 8.62 8.49 3.42
C ILE A 73 8.08 9.64 4.28
N GLU A 74 8.92 10.31 5.06
CA GLU A 74 8.55 11.50 5.81
C GLU A 74 8.03 12.62 4.90
N THR A 75 8.68 12.85 3.76
CA THR A 75 8.20 13.80 2.74
C THR A 75 6.82 13.38 2.20
N LEU A 76 6.61 12.09 1.95
CA LEU A 76 5.35 11.55 1.45
C LEU A 76 4.24 11.61 2.51
N SER A 77 4.55 11.45 3.80
CA SER A 77 3.56 11.48 4.89
C SER A 77 2.82 12.81 5.01
N GLN A 78 3.37 13.90 4.44
CA GLN A 78 2.70 15.19 4.39
C GLN A 78 1.46 15.21 3.48
N ARG A 79 1.33 14.21 2.57
CA ARG A 79 0.26 14.13 1.55
C ARG A 79 -0.49 12.82 1.55
N TYR A 80 0.06 11.79 2.20
CA TYR A 80 -0.50 10.43 2.21
C TYR A 80 -0.65 9.92 3.64
N GLU A 81 -1.71 9.18 3.89
CA GLU A 81 -1.80 8.29 5.04
C GLU A 81 -0.86 7.10 4.81
N ILE A 82 0.10 6.90 5.73
CA ILE A 82 1.12 5.86 5.62
C ILE A 82 0.64 4.58 6.30
N ILE A 83 0.53 3.50 5.54
CA ILE A 83 0.27 2.15 6.05
C ILE A 83 1.54 1.33 5.84
N ARG A 84 2.22 0.94 6.92
CA ARG A 84 3.51 0.24 6.84
C ARG A 84 3.37 -1.24 7.20
N TYR A 85 3.86 -2.09 6.33
CA TYR A 85 4.13 -3.52 6.57
C TYR A 85 5.62 -3.72 6.78
N ASP A 86 6.06 -3.86 8.03
CA ASP A 86 7.43 -4.22 8.39
C ASP A 86 7.55 -5.75 8.33
N LEU A 87 8.02 -6.27 7.20
CA LEU A 87 8.11 -7.70 6.95
C LEU A 87 9.11 -8.41 7.88
N THR A 88 9.97 -7.64 8.56
CA THR A 88 10.93 -8.20 9.54
C THR A 88 10.27 -8.58 10.87
N LYS A 89 9.06 -8.07 11.10
CA LYS A 89 8.25 -8.31 12.30
C LYS A 89 7.03 -9.19 12.05
N MET A 90 6.80 -9.57 10.79
CA MET A 90 5.68 -10.42 10.42
C MET A 90 6.13 -11.88 10.35
N ASP A 91 5.34 -12.77 10.90
CA ASP A 91 5.55 -14.23 10.76
C ASP A 91 4.94 -14.69 9.42
N ILE A 92 5.72 -14.57 8.35
CA ILE A 92 5.31 -14.90 6.99
C ILE A 92 6.12 -16.10 6.50
N ALA A 93 5.47 -17.25 6.36
CA ALA A 93 6.07 -18.45 5.78
C ALA A 93 5.73 -18.58 4.28
N PRO A 94 6.62 -19.18 3.46
CA PRO A 94 6.29 -19.56 2.09
C PRO A 94 5.08 -20.48 2.03
N LEU A 95 4.33 -20.41 0.92
CA LEU A 95 3.22 -21.32 0.68
C LEU A 95 3.71 -22.78 0.58
N THR A 96 3.08 -23.65 1.34
CA THR A 96 3.27 -25.10 1.28
C THR A 96 2.13 -25.74 0.49
N PRO A 97 2.24 -27.01 0.06
CA PRO A 97 1.11 -27.70 -0.56
C PRO A 97 -0.17 -27.66 0.28
N ALA A 98 -0.05 -27.78 1.61
CA ALA A 98 -1.18 -27.72 2.54
C ALA A 98 -1.81 -26.33 2.59
N THR A 99 -1.00 -25.26 2.80
CA THR A 99 -1.52 -23.89 2.85
C THR A 99 -2.03 -23.39 1.50
N TYR A 100 -1.47 -23.91 0.40
CA TYR A 100 -2.00 -23.67 -0.95
C TYR A 100 -3.39 -24.31 -1.13
N ALA A 101 -3.58 -25.56 -0.66
CA ALA A 101 -4.87 -26.24 -0.72
C ALA A 101 -5.94 -25.50 0.09
N GLU A 102 -5.61 -25.02 1.30
CA GLU A 102 -6.50 -24.19 2.11
C GLU A 102 -6.90 -22.91 1.36
N ARG A 103 -5.93 -22.22 0.78
CA ARG A 103 -6.17 -21.02 -0.02
C ARG A 103 -7.07 -21.30 -1.23
N ALA A 104 -6.85 -22.42 -1.93
CA ALA A 104 -7.68 -22.83 -3.08
C ALA A 104 -9.11 -23.18 -2.66
N ALA A 105 -9.33 -23.64 -1.41
CA ALA A 105 -10.63 -23.83 -0.79
C ALA A 105 -11.29 -22.54 -0.26
N GLY A 106 -10.66 -21.37 -0.44
CA GLY A 106 -11.14 -20.08 0.04
C GLY A 106 -10.68 -19.70 1.46
N ASN A 107 -9.89 -20.55 2.13
CA ASN A 107 -9.38 -20.32 3.48
C ASN A 107 -8.09 -19.48 3.42
N VAL A 108 -8.23 -18.19 3.12
CA VAL A 108 -7.12 -17.23 3.10
C VAL A 108 -6.85 -16.72 4.52
N PRO A 109 -5.58 -16.68 4.99
CA PRO A 109 -5.26 -16.06 6.28
C PRO A 109 -5.77 -14.61 6.35
N ALA A 110 -6.39 -14.23 7.47
CA ALA A 110 -7.03 -12.92 7.62
C ALA A 110 -6.07 -11.75 7.34
N TRP A 111 -4.82 -11.85 7.85
CA TRP A 111 -3.79 -10.83 7.59
C TRP A 111 -3.47 -10.68 6.09
N ALA A 112 -3.43 -11.79 5.34
CA ALA A 112 -3.10 -11.75 3.92
C ALA A 112 -4.25 -11.14 3.09
N LEU A 113 -5.50 -11.47 3.43
CA LEU A 113 -6.67 -10.87 2.81
C LEU A 113 -6.77 -9.36 3.10
N GLU A 114 -6.52 -8.96 4.36
CA GLU A 114 -6.51 -7.55 4.75
C GLU A 114 -5.39 -6.78 4.05
N ALA A 115 -4.16 -7.30 4.05
CA ALA A 115 -3.03 -6.69 3.37
C ALA A 115 -3.24 -6.61 1.85
N ALA A 116 -3.81 -7.64 1.23
CA ALA A 116 -4.13 -7.63 -0.20
C ALA A 116 -5.15 -6.55 -0.55
N LYS A 117 -6.22 -6.40 0.24
CA LYS A 117 -7.22 -5.32 0.07
C LYS A 117 -6.59 -3.94 0.27
N THR A 118 -5.74 -3.78 1.30
CA THR A 118 -5.03 -2.53 1.57
C THR A 118 -4.13 -2.14 0.40
N VAL A 119 -3.38 -3.09 -0.16
CA VAL A 119 -2.52 -2.86 -1.34
C VAL A 119 -3.35 -2.57 -2.59
N ALA A 120 -4.46 -3.26 -2.79
CA ALA A 120 -5.35 -3.02 -3.93
C ALA A 120 -5.99 -1.63 -3.90
N GLU A 121 -6.28 -1.10 -2.70
CA GLU A 121 -6.89 0.22 -2.48
C GLU A 121 -5.86 1.36 -2.36
N ALA A 122 -4.57 1.06 -2.32
CA ALA A 122 -3.52 2.06 -2.17
C ALA A 122 -3.37 2.93 -3.42
N ASP A 123 -3.23 4.25 -3.25
CA ASP A 123 -2.92 5.18 -4.34
C ASP A 123 -1.44 5.10 -4.76
N ARG A 124 -0.57 4.77 -3.80
CA ARG A 124 0.90 4.66 -3.98
C ARG A 124 1.46 3.50 -3.18
N ILE A 125 2.55 2.93 -3.68
CA ILE A 125 3.29 1.88 -2.97
C ILE A 125 4.77 2.25 -2.94
N VAL A 126 5.41 2.08 -1.78
CA VAL A 126 6.86 2.19 -1.61
C VAL A 126 7.39 0.83 -1.11
N VAL A 127 8.30 0.23 -1.87
CA VAL A 127 9.00 -1.00 -1.48
C VAL A 127 10.39 -0.62 -1.02
N VAL A 128 10.69 -0.86 0.25
CA VAL A 128 11.99 -0.57 0.89
C VAL A 128 12.69 -1.89 1.15
N ALA A 129 13.61 -2.27 0.26
CA ALA A 129 14.26 -3.57 0.36
C ALA A 129 15.71 -3.51 -0.12
N PRO A 130 16.69 -4.04 0.67
CA PRO A 130 18.07 -4.17 0.23
C PRO A 130 18.17 -5.15 -0.94
N PHE A 131 19.28 -5.04 -1.69
CA PHE A 131 19.56 -5.93 -2.81
C PHE A 131 20.27 -7.19 -2.33
N TRP A 132 19.61 -8.33 -2.44
CA TRP A 132 20.11 -9.65 -2.08
C TRP A 132 19.93 -10.63 -3.24
N ASP A 133 20.95 -11.42 -3.53
CA ASP A 133 20.90 -12.48 -4.56
C ASP A 133 20.27 -12.02 -5.88
N MET A 134 20.78 -10.88 -6.38
CA MET A 134 20.34 -10.23 -7.62
C MET A 134 18.92 -9.65 -7.60
N SER A 135 18.24 -9.64 -6.46
CA SER A 135 16.90 -9.10 -6.29
C SER A 135 16.74 -8.44 -4.91
N PHE A 136 15.67 -8.69 -4.21
CA PHE A 136 15.38 -8.30 -2.83
C PHE A 136 15.25 -9.54 -1.93
N PRO A 137 15.25 -9.40 -0.59
CA PRO A 137 15.09 -10.55 0.32
C PRO A 137 13.86 -11.38 -0.01
N ALA A 138 13.96 -12.71 0.13
CA ALA A 138 12.91 -13.66 -0.22
C ALA A 138 11.56 -13.33 0.43
N VAL A 139 11.55 -12.75 1.64
CA VAL A 139 10.33 -12.37 2.36
C VAL A 139 9.44 -11.41 1.56
N VAL A 140 10.03 -10.55 0.72
CA VAL A 140 9.27 -9.65 -0.16
C VAL A 140 8.49 -10.44 -1.21
N LYS A 141 9.14 -11.44 -1.83
CA LYS A 141 8.48 -12.32 -2.79
C LYS A 141 7.37 -13.14 -2.13
N VAL A 142 7.65 -13.70 -0.95
CA VAL A 142 6.68 -14.46 -0.15
C VAL A 142 5.48 -13.58 0.21
N PHE A 143 5.72 -12.33 0.64
CA PHE A 143 4.65 -11.38 0.94
C PHE A 143 3.76 -11.16 -0.30
N PHE A 144 4.34 -10.85 -1.45
CA PHE A 144 3.57 -10.67 -2.69
C PHE A 144 2.83 -11.94 -3.12
N GLU A 145 3.38 -13.13 -2.89
CA GLU A 145 2.67 -14.40 -3.16
C GLU A 145 1.41 -14.55 -2.32
N HIS A 146 1.46 -14.16 -1.04
CA HIS A 146 0.27 -14.16 -0.19
C HIS A 146 -0.78 -13.14 -0.64
N LEU A 147 -0.36 -12.00 -1.17
CA LEU A 147 -1.24 -10.94 -1.63
C LEU A 147 -1.79 -11.15 -3.04
N SER A 148 -1.23 -12.09 -3.83
CA SER A 148 -1.73 -12.45 -5.17
C SER A 148 -3.04 -13.25 -5.06
N LEU A 149 -4.13 -12.55 -4.73
CA LEU A 149 -5.46 -13.11 -4.51
C LEU A 149 -6.38 -12.80 -5.67
N PHE A 150 -7.03 -13.85 -6.20
CA PHE A 150 -8.02 -13.72 -7.26
C PHE A 150 -9.21 -12.89 -6.77
N ASP A 151 -9.72 -12.01 -7.62
CA ASP A 151 -10.79 -11.04 -7.34
C ASP A 151 -10.46 -10.01 -6.23
N VAL A 152 -9.16 -9.88 -5.86
CA VAL A 152 -8.69 -8.84 -4.93
C VAL A 152 -7.60 -7.97 -5.59
N THR A 153 -6.47 -8.56 -5.96
CA THR A 153 -5.36 -7.85 -6.62
C THR A 153 -5.35 -8.02 -8.12
N PHE A 154 -5.94 -9.09 -8.62
CA PHE A 154 -6.14 -9.36 -10.04
C PHE A 154 -7.33 -10.30 -10.27
N THR A 155 -7.83 -10.36 -11.51
CA THR A 155 -8.87 -11.29 -11.94
C THR A 155 -8.56 -11.82 -13.34
N ASP A 156 -9.48 -12.62 -13.89
CA ASP A 156 -9.42 -13.12 -15.26
C ASP A 156 -10.68 -12.71 -16.03
N ASN A 157 -10.49 -12.19 -17.24
CA ASN A 157 -11.59 -11.77 -18.12
C ASN A 157 -11.95 -12.83 -19.17
N GLY A 158 -11.48 -14.08 -19.02
CA GLY A 158 -11.65 -15.18 -19.94
C GLY A 158 -10.65 -15.21 -21.11
N ARG A 159 -9.70 -14.26 -21.15
CA ARG A 159 -8.62 -14.19 -22.16
C ARG A 159 -7.25 -13.91 -21.54
N THR A 160 -7.21 -13.14 -20.47
CA THR A 160 -5.98 -12.77 -19.78
C THR A 160 -6.28 -12.34 -18.35
N CYS A 161 -5.26 -12.35 -17.49
CA CYS A 161 -5.34 -11.73 -16.18
C CYS A 161 -5.44 -10.21 -16.32
N VAL A 162 -6.25 -9.59 -15.47
CA VAL A 162 -6.49 -8.15 -15.39
C VAL A 162 -6.22 -7.69 -13.95
N GLY A 163 -5.38 -6.68 -13.78
CA GLY A 163 -5.12 -6.08 -12.47
C GLY A 163 -6.33 -5.32 -11.93
N LEU A 164 -6.48 -5.31 -10.62
CA LEU A 164 -7.58 -4.67 -9.90
C LEU A 164 -7.11 -3.57 -8.93
N CYS A 165 -5.79 -3.34 -8.83
CA CYS A 165 -5.26 -2.34 -7.91
C CYS A 165 -5.45 -0.92 -8.44
N LYS A 166 -5.58 0.04 -7.52
CA LYS A 166 -5.76 1.48 -7.83
C LYS A 166 -4.46 2.25 -7.91
N CYS A 167 -3.36 1.63 -7.57
CA CYS A 167 -2.04 2.25 -7.49
C CYS A 167 -1.63 2.83 -8.84
N GLU A 168 -1.13 4.07 -8.84
CA GLU A 168 -0.64 4.72 -10.07
C GLU A 168 0.88 4.67 -10.19
N LYS A 169 1.59 4.58 -9.06
CA LYS A 169 3.06 4.55 -9.03
C LYS A 169 3.58 3.69 -7.88
N VAL A 170 4.62 2.93 -8.17
CA VAL A 170 5.41 2.17 -7.19
C VAL A 170 6.80 2.80 -7.12
N MET A 171 7.32 3.06 -5.93
CA MET A 171 8.72 3.46 -5.71
C MET A 171 9.47 2.31 -5.07
N TYR A 172 10.54 1.85 -5.70
CA TYR A 172 11.47 0.86 -5.15
C TYR A 172 12.71 1.56 -4.63
N ILE A 173 12.96 1.50 -3.33
CA ILE A 173 14.13 2.07 -2.67
C ILE A 173 15.08 0.94 -2.27
N THR A 174 16.33 0.99 -2.75
CA THR A 174 17.27 -0.11 -2.54
C THR A 174 18.72 0.37 -2.44
N THR A 175 19.56 -0.42 -1.76
CA THR A 175 21.01 -0.26 -1.79
C THR A 175 21.66 -1.58 -2.23
N ARG A 176 22.68 -1.50 -3.09
CA ARG A 176 23.36 -2.64 -3.71
C ARG A 176 24.84 -2.61 -3.37
N GLY A 177 25.37 -3.71 -2.84
CA GLY A 177 26.78 -3.84 -2.53
C GLY A 177 27.66 -3.74 -3.78
N MET A 178 27.30 -4.47 -4.82
CA MET A 178 28.01 -4.53 -6.09
C MET A 178 27.74 -3.29 -6.98
N ASN A 179 28.62 -3.09 -7.97
CA ASN A 179 28.44 -2.10 -9.02
C ASN A 179 27.42 -2.61 -10.06
N ILE A 180 26.16 -2.58 -9.67
CA ILE A 180 25.01 -3.00 -10.50
C ILE A 180 24.02 -1.83 -10.54
N PRO A 181 24.04 -1.00 -11.58
CA PRO A 181 23.09 0.10 -11.74
C PRO A 181 21.69 -0.42 -12.04
N THR A 182 20.68 0.45 -11.89
CA THR A 182 19.32 0.14 -12.32
C THR A 182 19.29 -0.02 -13.84
N GLY A 183 18.64 -1.09 -14.32
CA GLY A 183 18.60 -1.48 -15.73
C GLY A 183 19.69 -2.46 -16.15
N ASP A 184 20.64 -2.80 -15.26
CA ASP A 184 21.56 -3.94 -15.48
C ASP A 184 20.75 -5.25 -15.48
N SER A 185 21.05 -6.17 -16.39
CA SER A 185 20.34 -7.45 -16.51
C SER A 185 20.43 -8.36 -15.27
N ARG A 186 21.40 -8.11 -14.39
CA ARG A 186 21.54 -8.80 -13.10
C ARG A 186 20.65 -8.21 -12.01
N GLU A 187 20.06 -7.03 -12.24
CA GLU A 187 19.18 -6.37 -11.29
C GLU A 187 17.73 -6.83 -11.54
N GLN A 188 17.29 -7.80 -10.76
CA GLN A 188 15.98 -8.43 -10.92
C GLN A 188 14.87 -7.84 -10.03
N GLY A 189 15.20 -6.98 -9.06
CA GLY A 189 14.21 -6.37 -8.18
C GLY A 189 13.28 -5.40 -8.91
N THR A 190 13.85 -4.50 -9.71
CA THR A 190 13.07 -3.55 -10.53
C THR A 190 12.25 -4.28 -11.59
N SER A 191 12.84 -5.24 -12.32
CA SER A 191 12.15 -6.00 -13.36
C SER A 191 11.03 -6.87 -12.81
N TYR A 192 11.21 -7.45 -11.62
CA TYR A 192 10.14 -8.17 -10.93
C TYR A 192 8.95 -7.24 -10.60
N LEU A 193 9.21 -6.08 -9.99
CA LEU A 193 8.15 -5.13 -9.66
C LEU A 193 7.44 -4.59 -10.91
N GLN A 194 8.16 -4.40 -12.01
CA GLN A 194 7.56 -4.05 -13.30
C GLN A 194 6.65 -5.15 -13.85
N ALA A 195 7.05 -6.42 -13.70
CA ALA A 195 6.23 -7.56 -14.09
C ALA A 195 4.98 -7.69 -13.19
N LEU A 196 5.14 -7.54 -11.88
CA LEU A 196 4.04 -7.55 -10.91
C LEU A 196 3.07 -6.38 -11.17
N SER A 197 3.59 -5.21 -11.50
CA SER A 197 2.78 -4.04 -11.86
C SER A 197 1.86 -4.32 -13.05
N ARG A 198 2.33 -5.05 -14.06
CA ARG A 198 1.48 -5.44 -15.20
C ARG A 198 0.40 -6.44 -14.81
N LEU A 199 0.66 -7.31 -13.82
CA LEU A 199 -0.31 -8.28 -13.35
C LEU A 199 -1.40 -7.65 -12.48
N TRP A 200 -1.01 -6.69 -11.60
CA TRP A 200 -1.91 -6.12 -10.61
C TRP A 200 -2.43 -4.72 -10.98
N ASP A 201 -1.92 -4.12 -12.06
CA ASP A 201 -2.17 -2.72 -12.48
C ASP A 201 -1.68 -1.69 -11.45
N LEU A 202 -0.39 -1.79 -11.07
CA LEU A 202 0.22 -0.88 -10.09
C LEU A 202 0.80 0.40 -10.71
N GLY A 203 0.63 0.60 -12.01
CA GLY A 203 1.14 1.75 -12.73
C GLY A 203 2.66 1.75 -12.91
N THR A 204 3.29 2.92 -12.84
CA THR A 204 4.71 3.10 -13.15
C THR A 204 5.60 2.73 -11.98
N VAL A 205 6.64 1.92 -12.23
CA VAL A 205 7.68 1.58 -11.24
C VAL A 205 8.87 2.54 -11.39
N LEU A 206 9.19 3.25 -10.30
CA LEU A 206 10.33 4.15 -10.16
C LEU A 206 11.34 3.54 -9.20
N THR A 207 12.63 3.61 -9.52
CA THR A 207 13.68 3.05 -8.66
C THR A 207 14.58 4.15 -8.11
N VAL A 208 14.74 4.20 -6.81
CA VAL A 208 15.70 5.02 -6.05
C VAL A 208 16.77 4.09 -5.50
N ALA A 209 17.98 4.16 -6.04
CA ALA A 209 19.02 3.18 -5.73
C ALA A 209 20.39 3.82 -5.52
N ALA A 210 21.13 3.34 -4.50
CA ALA A 210 22.55 3.52 -4.38
C ALA A 210 23.25 2.16 -4.63
N TRP A 211 24.35 2.17 -5.37
CA TRP A 211 25.09 0.94 -5.72
C TRP A 211 26.58 1.10 -5.53
N ASN A 212 27.32 -0.02 -5.65
CA ASN A 212 28.75 -0.12 -5.38
C ASN A 212 29.10 0.20 -3.92
N MET A 213 28.21 -0.17 -2.97
CA MET A 213 28.33 0.20 -1.57
C MET A 213 29.41 -0.60 -0.83
N ASP A 214 29.69 -1.84 -1.27
CA ASP A 214 30.68 -2.71 -0.60
C ASP A 214 32.11 -2.46 -1.08
N TYR A 215 32.27 -1.69 -2.17
CA TYR A 215 33.56 -1.32 -2.74
C TYR A 215 33.85 0.18 -2.60
N SER A 216 33.13 0.86 -1.71
CA SER A 216 33.28 2.30 -1.42
C SER A 216 33.87 2.50 -0.02
N THR A 217 34.59 3.59 0.17
CA THR A 217 35.04 4.03 1.50
C THR A 217 33.83 4.45 2.38
N PRO A 218 34.00 4.53 3.70
CA PRO A 218 32.91 5.03 4.56
C PRO A 218 32.39 6.41 4.13
N GLU A 219 33.27 7.32 3.72
CA GLU A 219 32.92 8.67 3.27
C GLU A 219 32.10 8.65 1.97
N GLU A 220 32.52 7.82 1.01
CA GLU A 220 31.81 7.62 -0.25
C GLU A 220 30.43 6.97 -0.02
N ILE A 221 30.30 6.07 0.96
CA ILE A 221 29.02 5.47 1.33
C ILE A 221 28.05 6.54 1.84
N GLU A 222 28.53 7.42 2.74
CA GLU A 222 27.70 8.51 3.28
C GLU A 222 27.27 9.48 2.16
N GLU A 223 28.18 9.88 1.27
CA GLU A 223 27.88 10.73 0.12
C GLU A 223 26.81 10.08 -0.80
N LYS A 224 26.91 8.77 -1.06
CA LYS A 224 25.93 8.02 -1.85
C LYS A 224 24.56 7.99 -1.17
N ILE A 225 24.52 7.75 0.14
CA ILE A 225 23.28 7.77 0.92
C ILE A 225 22.64 9.16 0.82
N GLU A 226 23.38 10.22 1.10
CA GLU A 226 22.86 11.58 1.06
C GLU A 226 22.39 11.99 -0.34
N SER A 227 23.20 11.73 -1.38
CA SER A 227 22.84 12.10 -2.77
C SER A 227 21.61 11.34 -3.26
N THR A 228 21.50 10.04 -2.93
CA THR A 228 20.35 9.19 -3.27
C THR A 228 19.11 9.63 -2.50
N THR A 229 19.25 9.99 -1.22
CA THR A 229 18.16 10.55 -0.41
C THR A 229 17.65 11.85 -1.01
N ARG A 230 18.55 12.81 -1.33
CA ARG A 230 18.16 14.06 -1.99
C ARG A 230 17.44 13.83 -3.33
N PHE A 231 17.89 12.86 -4.13
CA PHE A 231 17.21 12.47 -5.36
C PHE A 231 15.80 11.92 -5.08
N GLY A 232 15.67 10.99 -4.11
CA GLY A 232 14.39 10.38 -3.74
C GLY A 232 13.41 11.39 -3.17
N VAL A 233 13.85 12.31 -2.32
CA VAL A 233 13.00 13.41 -1.78
C VAL A 233 12.48 14.31 -2.91
N ARG A 234 13.32 14.68 -3.88
CA ARG A 234 12.85 15.42 -5.05
C ARG A 234 11.83 14.63 -5.87
N LEU A 235 12.06 13.33 -6.07
CA LEU A 235 11.12 12.46 -6.77
C LEU A 235 9.79 12.35 -6.02
N ALA A 236 9.83 12.30 -4.69
CA ALA A 236 8.66 12.25 -3.82
C ALA A 236 7.74 13.46 -4.00
N THR A 237 8.24 14.64 -4.38
CA THR A 237 7.38 15.83 -4.58
C THR A 237 6.41 15.69 -5.75
N SER A 238 6.69 14.81 -6.71
CA SER A 238 5.84 14.52 -7.89
C SER A 238 5.32 13.09 -7.93
N PHE A 239 5.55 12.33 -6.88
CA PHE A 239 5.14 10.92 -6.71
C PHE A 239 3.66 10.78 -6.29
#